data_48392f67e1aaa4716fc9f429f87c8245
#
_entry.id   48392f67e1aaa4716fc9f429f87c8245
#
_cell.length_a   1.000
_cell.length_b   1.000
_cell.length_c   1.000
_cell.angle_alpha   90.00
_cell.angle_beta   90.00
_cell.angle_gamma   90.00
#
_symmetry.space_group_name_H-M   'P 1'
#
loop_
_entity.id
_entity.type
_entity.pdbx_description
1 polymer ?
#
loop_
_entity_poly.entity_id
_entity_poly.type
_entity_poly.pdbx_seq_one_letter_code
_entity_poly.pdbx_strand_id
1 'polypeptide(L)'
;MTRLKGWRPGRDATRRIPSLLGPPRSPTPAPPRPRRVAMLSVHTSPLHQPGTGDAGGMNVYIVELAKRLAAIDIEVEIFTRATSAALPPCVELAPGVLVRHVAAGPYEGLAKENLPAQLCAFTHGVMRMWADHRPDHYDLVHSHYWLSGHVGRLASHRWGVPLVHTMHTMAKVKNASLADGDTPEPASRVSGETQVVESADRLIANTAKEADELLHHYDADPHRVAVVHPGVNLDRFRPDACTADSGVEAGRMAARARLGLPGDALIPLFVGRIQPLKAPDVLLRAVARLLEERPGLRERIVVPVVGGPSGSGLTEPEALQKLAACLGISDVVQFHPPVTQDHLTDWYRAASVLVMPSYSESFGLVAVEAQACGTPVIAAKVGGLPVAVRDGVSGVLIPGHQPSDYARALSDFADTPTRATRMAEAAVVHARSFGWNSAAAATAEVYTAALHDRRPLKGRLAHVV
;
A
#
# COMPACT_ATOMS: atom_id res chain seq x y z
N MET A 1 62.95 -20.57 79.21
CA MET A 1 62.67 -22.02 79.14
C MET A 1 61.13 -22.15 79.22
N THR A 2 60.44 -22.42 78.19
CA THR A 2 59.14 -23.11 78.15
C THR A 2 58.76 -23.47 76.69
N ARG A 3 58.54 -24.74 76.43
CA ARG A 3 58.34 -25.33 75.17
C ARG A 3 56.97 -25.04 74.56
N LEU A 4 56.93 -24.61 73.28
CA LEU A 4 55.75 -24.53 72.48
C LEU A 4 55.37 -25.91 71.96
N LYS A 5 54.16 -26.40 72.23
CA LYS A 5 53.55 -27.64 71.74
C LYS A 5 52.90 -27.41 70.38
N GLY A 6 53.09 -28.40 69.51
CA GLY A 6 52.74 -28.37 68.11
C GLY A 6 51.25 -28.26 67.78
N TRP A 7 51.03 -27.58 66.66
CA TRP A 7 49.77 -27.45 65.97
C TRP A 7 49.69 -28.55 64.86
N ARG A 8 48.63 -29.35 64.87
CA ARG A 8 48.33 -30.29 63.77
C ARG A 8 47.28 -29.71 62.84
N PRO A 9 47.42 -29.75 61.49
CA PRO A 9 46.41 -29.25 60.58
C PRO A 9 45.24 -30.24 60.47
N GLY A 10 44.03 -29.73 60.70
CA GLY A 10 42.76 -30.47 60.53
C GLY A 10 42.41 -30.65 59.05
N ARG A 11 41.82 -31.79 58.76
CA ARG A 11 41.40 -32.26 57.42
C ARG A 11 40.43 -31.31 56.74
N ASP A 12 40.75 -31.04 55.52
CA ASP A 12 39.99 -30.30 54.48
C ASP A 12 38.55 -30.82 54.37
N ALA A 13 37.59 -29.96 54.68
CA ALA A 13 36.18 -30.19 54.40
C ALA A 13 35.80 -29.39 53.16
N THR A 14 36.03 -29.97 51.99
CA THR A 14 35.53 -29.45 50.71
C THR A 14 34.01 -29.39 50.75
N ARG A 15 33.46 -28.24 51.15
CA ARG A 15 32.07 -27.89 50.95
C ARG A 15 31.84 -27.73 49.41
N ARG A 16 31.22 -28.72 48.80
CA ARG A 16 30.65 -28.59 47.43
C ARG A 16 29.58 -27.50 47.49
N ILE A 17 29.85 -26.38 46.82
CA ILE A 17 28.83 -25.36 46.50
C ILE A 17 27.87 -26.05 45.51
N PRO A 18 26.54 -26.09 45.79
CA PRO A 18 25.57 -26.59 44.84
C PRO A 18 25.60 -25.67 43.61
N SER A 19 25.81 -26.24 42.43
CA SER A 19 25.68 -25.57 41.14
C SER A 19 24.25 -24.96 41.03
N LEU A 20 24.12 -23.64 41.08
CA LEU A 20 22.87 -22.90 40.88
C LEU A 20 22.47 -22.81 39.40
N LEU A 21 23.17 -23.52 38.53
CA LEU A 21 22.75 -23.64 37.13
C LEU A 21 21.77 -24.82 37.04
N GLY A 22 20.49 -24.50 37.07
CA GLY A 22 19.43 -25.44 36.67
C GLY A 22 19.73 -25.99 35.27
N PRO A 23 19.11 -27.13 34.88
CA PRO A 23 19.29 -27.68 33.55
C PRO A 23 19.01 -26.62 32.49
N PRO A 24 19.77 -26.61 31.36
CA PRO A 24 19.53 -25.64 30.30
C PRO A 24 18.04 -25.72 29.92
N ARG A 25 17.37 -24.57 29.96
CA ARG A 25 15.98 -24.51 29.52
C ARG A 25 15.95 -24.97 28.08
N SER A 26 15.14 -25.97 27.82
CA SER A 26 14.86 -26.41 26.45
C SER A 26 14.55 -25.17 25.60
N PRO A 27 15.12 -25.04 24.40
CA PRO A 27 14.83 -23.91 23.55
C PRO A 27 13.31 -23.80 23.39
N THR A 28 12.74 -22.65 23.73
CA THR A 28 11.32 -22.38 23.52
C THR A 28 11.04 -22.66 22.05
N PRO A 29 10.07 -23.52 21.69
CA PRO A 29 9.77 -23.79 20.30
C PRO A 29 9.51 -22.45 19.60
N ALA A 30 10.09 -22.30 18.40
CA ALA A 30 9.86 -21.12 17.58
C ALA A 30 8.33 -20.89 17.45
N PRO A 31 7.84 -19.65 17.56
CA PRO A 31 6.42 -19.37 17.47
C PRO A 31 5.88 -19.93 16.13
N PRO A 32 4.65 -20.51 16.13
CA PRO A 32 4.08 -21.12 14.94
C PRO A 32 3.90 -20.07 13.85
N ARG A 33 4.54 -20.27 12.70
CA ARG A 33 4.29 -19.47 11.50
C ARG A 33 2.97 -19.90 10.86
N PRO A 34 2.15 -18.99 10.31
CA PRO A 34 0.98 -19.40 9.56
C PRO A 34 1.41 -20.16 8.30
N ARG A 35 0.63 -21.16 7.91
CA ARG A 35 0.82 -21.92 6.68
C ARG A 35 -0.17 -21.48 5.60
N ARG A 36 -1.38 -21.06 6.02
CA ARG A 36 -2.44 -20.64 5.11
C ARG A 36 -3.24 -19.48 5.65
N VAL A 37 -3.41 -18.45 4.82
CA VAL A 37 -4.10 -17.21 5.13
C VAL A 37 -5.34 -17.05 4.26
N ALA A 38 -6.49 -16.80 4.88
CA ALA A 38 -7.67 -16.31 4.17
C ALA A 38 -7.58 -14.78 4.05
N MET A 39 -7.37 -14.29 2.85
CA MET A 39 -7.30 -12.85 2.56
C MET A 39 -8.62 -12.35 2.00
N LEU A 40 -9.15 -11.23 2.47
CA LEU A 40 -10.45 -10.71 2.07
C LEU A 40 -10.33 -9.39 1.34
N SER A 41 -10.88 -9.31 0.12
CA SER A 41 -10.97 -8.10 -0.72
C SER A 41 -12.35 -8.01 -1.37
N VAL A 42 -13.34 -7.52 -0.61
CA VAL A 42 -14.77 -7.58 -1.01
C VAL A 42 -15.09 -6.66 -2.18
N HIS A 43 -14.68 -5.37 -2.11
CA HIS A 43 -15.19 -4.32 -3.00
C HIS A 43 -14.46 -4.22 -4.34
N THR A 44 -13.27 -4.79 -4.44
CA THR A 44 -12.49 -4.80 -5.67
C THR A 44 -11.71 -6.11 -5.81
N SER A 45 -11.76 -6.70 -7.00
CA SER A 45 -11.02 -7.94 -7.27
C SER A 45 -9.53 -7.65 -7.48
N PRO A 46 -8.62 -8.45 -6.87
CA PRO A 46 -7.19 -8.33 -7.13
C PRO A 46 -6.81 -8.59 -8.60
N LEU A 47 -7.71 -9.20 -9.38
CA LEU A 47 -7.50 -9.47 -10.80
C LEU A 47 -7.85 -8.27 -11.70
N HIS A 48 -8.50 -7.23 -11.16
CA HIS A 48 -8.81 -6.03 -11.94
C HIS A 48 -7.55 -5.20 -12.19
N GLN A 49 -7.46 -4.62 -13.40
CA GLN A 49 -6.35 -3.73 -13.74
C GLN A 49 -6.38 -2.47 -12.87
N PRO A 50 -5.27 -2.14 -12.18
CA PRO A 50 -5.16 -0.89 -11.44
C PRO A 50 -5.39 0.34 -12.33
N GLY A 51 -6.09 1.33 -11.78
CA GLY A 51 -6.46 2.54 -12.53
C GLY A 51 -7.83 2.45 -13.23
N THR A 52 -8.52 1.31 -13.16
CA THR A 52 -9.88 1.12 -13.68
C THR A 52 -10.89 1.00 -12.55
N GLY A 53 -12.00 1.73 -12.61
CA GLY A 53 -13.04 1.71 -11.58
C GLY A 53 -12.46 1.96 -10.18
N ASP A 54 -12.76 1.07 -9.23
CA ASP A 54 -12.23 1.13 -7.85
C ASP A 54 -10.86 0.45 -7.68
N ALA A 55 -10.35 -0.21 -8.73
CA ALA A 55 -9.05 -0.87 -8.67
C ALA A 55 -7.90 0.14 -8.64
N GLY A 56 -7.01 0.01 -7.67
CA GLY A 56 -5.90 0.94 -7.46
C GLY A 56 -4.77 0.34 -6.63
N GLY A 57 -4.12 1.17 -5.82
CA GLY A 57 -2.98 0.75 -4.99
C GLY A 57 -3.26 -0.42 -4.06
N MET A 58 -4.50 -0.55 -3.54
CA MET A 58 -4.88 -1.71 -2.73
C MET A 58 -4.82 -3.02 -3.51
N ASN A 59 -5.22 -3.03 -4.78
CA ASN A 59 -5.14 -4.23 -5.63
C ASN A 59 -3.68 -4.64 -5.84
N VAL A 60 -2.81 -3.68 -6.15
CA VAL A 60 -1.35 -3.92 -6.25
C VAL A 60 -0.80 -4.47 -4.93
N TYR A 61 -1.16 -3.85 -3.81
CA TYR A 61 -0.74 -4.29 -2.47
C TYR A 61 -1.11 -5.76 -2.22
N ILE A 62 -2.38 -6.11 -2.43
CA ILE A 62 -2.89 -7.47 -2.18
C ILE A 62 -2.17 -8.50 -3.06
N VAL A 63 -2.04 -8.21 -4.37
CA VAL A 63 -1.40 -9.12 -5.33
C VAL A 63 0.07 -9.35 -5.00
N GLU A 64 0.83 -8.28 -4.79
CA GLU A 64 2.27 -8.38 -4.55
C GLU A 64 2.56 -8.98 -3.18
N LEU A 65 1.80 -8.61 -2.13
CA LEU A 65 1.94 -9.21 -0.81
C LEU A 65 1.63 -10.71 -0.84
N ALA A 66 0.50 -11.11 -1.45
CA ALA A 66 0.11 -12.52 -1.52
C ALA A 66 1.16 -13.38 -2.24
N LYS A 67 1.70 -12.90 -3.38
CA LYS A 67 2.78 -13.59 -4.11
C LYS A 67 4.05 -13.75 -3.27
N ARG A 68 4.42 -12.73 -2.49
CA ARG A 68 5.63 -12.78 -1.65
C ARG A 68 5.43 -13.61 -0.39
N LEU A 69 4.22 -13.66 0.16
CA LEU A 69 3.88 -14.59 1.25
C LEU A 69 3.96 -16.04 0.77
N ALA A 70 3.41 -16.34 -0.41
CA ALA A 70 3.53 -17.68 -1.00
C ALA A 70 4.99 -18.09 -1.28
N ALA A 71 5.83 -17.13 -1.68
CA ALA A 71 7.27 -17.37 -1.89
C ALA A 71 8.05 -17.69 -0.60
N ILE A 72 7.46 -17.48 0.58
CA ILE A 72 8.00 -17.87 1.91
C ILE A 72 7.15 -18.94 2.59
N ASP A 73 6.50 -19.79 1.79
CA ASP A 73 5.70 -20.95 2.21
C ASP A 73 4.42 -20.62 3.01
N ILE A 74 3.83 -19.44 2.79
CA ILE A 74 2.53 -19.06 3.35
C ILE A 74 1.50 -19.01 2.21
N GLU A 75 0.70 -20.07 2.06
CA GLU A 75 -0.36 -20.11 1.07
C GLU A 75 -1.44 -19.03 1.32
N VAL A 76 -1.94 -18.41 0.25
CA VAL A 76 -2.94 -17.34 0.34
C VAL A 76 -4.16 -17.66 -0.52
N GLU A 77 -5.34 -17.65 0.10
CA GLU A 77 -6.60 -17.68 -0.63
C GLU A 77 -7.31 -16.34 -0.50
N ILE A 78 -7.48 -15.63 -1.62
CA ILE A 78 -8.08 -14.30 -1.67
C ILE A 78 -9.55 -14.43 -2.04
N PHE A 79 -10.45 -14.05 -1.14
CA PHE A 79 -11.89 -14.03 -1.40
C PHE A 79 -12.30 -12.63 -1.89
N THR A 80 -12.93 -12.59 -3.05
CA THR A 80 -13.45 -11.35 -3.66
C THR A 80 -14.84 -11.57 -4.24
N ARG A 81 -15.63 -10.49 -4.37
CA ARG A 81 -16.97 -10.59 -4.92
C ARG A 81 -16.91 -10.90 -6.43
N ALA A 82 -17.71 -11.85 -6.86
CA ALA A 82 -17.94 -12.09 -8.28
C ALA A 82 -18.71 -10.90 -8.90
N THR A 83 -18.15 -10.33 -9.96
CA THR A 83 -18.73 -9.19 -10.70
C THR A 83 -19.32 -9.58 -12.04
N SER A 84 -19.23 -10.85 -12.43
CA SER A 84 -19.85 -11.45 -13.59
C SER A 84 -20.15 -12.94 -13.34
N ALA A 85 -21.23 -13.44 -13.90
CA ALA A 85 -21.57 -14.87 -13.85
C ALA A 85 -20.59 -15.73 -14.66
N ALA A 86 -19.85 -15.12 -15.61
CA ALA A 86 -18.86 -15.81 -16.43
C ALA A 86 -17.50 -16.03 -15.71
N LEU A 87 -17.28 -15.42 -14.55
CA LEU A 87 -16.03 -15.60 -13.80
C LEU A 87 -15.95 -17.03 -13.23
N PRO A 88 -14.80 -17.71 -13.38
CA PRO A 88 -14.61 -19.02 -12.78
C PRO A 88 -14.65 -18.91 -11.25
N PRO A 89 -15.12 -19.93 -10.53
CA PRO A 89 -15.19 -19.90 -9.07
C PRO A 89 -13.84 -19.69 -8.39
N CYS A 90 -12.76 -20.13 -9.04
CA CYS A 90 -11.40 -20.04 -8.55
C CYS A 90 -10.42 -19.78 -9.69
N VAL A 91 -9.43 -18.92 -9.44
CA VAL A 91 -8.31 -18.63 -10.34
C VAL A 91 -7.02 -18.76 -9.56
N GLU A 92 -6.03 -19.48 -10.09
CA GLU A 92 -4.67 -19.45 -9.58
C GLU A 92 -3.97 -18.19 -10.11
N LEU A 93 -3.65 -17.27 -9.19
CA LEU A 93 -2.96 -16.00 -9.51
C LEU A 93 -1.44 -16.19 -9.62
N ALA A 94 -0.91 -17.09 -8.82
CA ALA A 94 0.48 -17.52 -8.79
C ALA A 94 0.58 -18.83 -7.99
N PRO A 95 1.68 -19.57 -8.05
CA PRO A 95 1.88 -20.75 -7.20
C PRO A 95 1.65 -20.42 -5.72
N GLY A 96 0.71 -21.15 -5.09
CA GLY A 96 0.32 -20.91 -3.70
C GLY A 96 -0.61 -19.72 -3.45
N VAL A 97 -1.13 -19.05 -4.51
CA VAL A 97 -2.08 -17.94 -4.40
C VAL A 97 -3.32 -18.20 -5.22
N LEU A 98 -4.46 -18.41 -4.56
CA LEU A 98 -5.76 -18.61 -5.19
C LEU A 98 -6.66 -17.39 -5.02
N VAL A 99 -7.45 -17.07 -6.03
CA VAL A 99 -8.53 -16.06 -5.97
C VAL A 99 -9.87 -16.77 -6.08
N ARG A 100 -10.70 -16.64 -5.05
CA ARG A 100 -12.04 -17.21 -4.94
C ARG A 100 -13.09 -16.16 -5.23
N HIS A 101 -13.91 -16.38 -6.26
CA HIS A 101 -15.03 -15.51 -6.58
C HIS A 101 -16.28 -15.91 -5.79
N VAL A 102 -16.76 -15.00 -4.96
CA VAL A 102 -17.93 -15.20 -4.10
C VAL A 102 -19.14 -14.47 -4.68
N ALA A 103 -20.21 -15.20 -5.00
CA ALA A 103 -21.46 -14.59 -5.44
C ALA A 103 -22.13 -13.87 -4.26
N ALA A 104 -22.36 -12.56 -4.40
CA ALA A 104 -23.03 -11.73 -3.40
C ALA A 104 -23.71 -10.54 -4.07
N GLY A 105 -25.02 -10.54 -4.08
CA GLY A 105 -25.85 -9.56 -4.80
C GLY A 105 -25.77 -9.71 -6.33
N PRO A 106 -26.25 -8.71 -7.07
CA PRO A 106 -26.18 -8.71 -8.52
C PRO A 106 -24.71 -8.71 -8.98
N TYR A 107 -24.43 -9.43 -10.06
CA TYR A 107 -23.10 -9.51 -10.62
C TYR A 107 -22.63 -8.16 -11.16
N GLU A 108 -23.47 -7.46 -11.90
CA GLU A 108 -23.19 -6.21 -12.59
C GLU A 108 -24.01 -5.05 -12.03
N GLY A 109 -23.56 -3.81 -12.24
CA GLY A 109 -24.31 -2.60 -11.89
C GLY A 109 -24.44 -2.30 -10.39
N LEU A 110 -23.79 -3.05 -9.51
CA LEU A 110 -23.83 -2.78 -8.08
C LEU A 110 -22.88 -1.63 -7.74
N ALA A 111 -23.45 -0.49 -7.38
CA ALA A 111 -22.67 0.65 -6.89
C ALA A 111 -21.98 0.33 -5.56
N LYS A 112 -20.83 0.92 -5.34
CA LYS A 112 -19.99 0.68 -4.14
C LYS A 112 -20.73 1.00 -2.83
N GLU A 113 -21.56 2.03 -2.86
CA GLU A 113 -22.40 2.49 -1.74
C GLU A 113 -23.42 1.43 -1.30
N ASN A 114 -23.79 0.51 -2.20
CA ASN A 114 -24.74 -0.59 -1.95
C ASN A 114 -24.05 -1.90 -1.51
N LEU A 115 -22.72 -1.97 -1.54
CA LEU A 115 -21.96 -3.14 -1.09
C LEU A 115 -22.19 -3.51 0.38
N PRO A 116 -22.36 -2.58 1.33
CA PRO A 116 -22.65 -2.94 2.72
C PRO A 116 -23.86 -3.86 2.88
N ALA A 117 -24.89 -3.68 2.06
CA ALA A 117 -26.08 -4.54 2.06
C ALA A 117 -25.80 -5.99 1.58
N GLN A 118 -24.70 -6.23 0.90
CA GLN A 118 -24.32 -7.55 0.36
C GLN A 118 -23.34 -8.31 1.26
N LEU A 119 -22.88 -7.73 2.37
CA LEU A 119 -21.87 -8.37 3.23
C LEU A 119 -22.35 -9.66 3.88
N CYS A 120 -23.65 -9.78 4.22
CA CYS A 120 -24.20 -11.02 4.75
C CYS A 120 -24.14 -12.15 3.70
N ALA A 121 -24.54 -11.88 2.46
CA ALA A 121 -24.48 -12.84 1.37
C ALA A 121 -23.03 -13.24 1.06
N PHE A 122 -22.11 -12.26 1.04
CA PHE A 122 -20.68 -12.52 0.85
C PHE A 122 -20.11 -13.39 1.97
N THR A 123 -20.41 -13.05 3.23
CA THR A 123 -19.98 -13.84 4.40
C THR A 123 -20.47 -15.28 4.30
N HIS A 124 -21.76 -15.46 3.95
CA HIS A 124 -22.33 -16.80 3.76
C HIS A 124 -21.56 -17.59 2.69
N GLY A 125 -21.24 -16.96 1.56
CA GLY A 125 -20.46 -17.59 0.49
C GLY A 125 -19.06 -18.02 0.96
N VAL A 126 -18.36 -17.17 1.70
CA VAL A 126 -17.05 -17.48 2.31
C VAL A 126 -17.17 -18.67 3.27
N MET A 127 -18.21 -18.67 4.13
CA MET A 127 -18.46 -19.78 5.07
C MET A 127 -18.76 -21.11 4.37
N ARG A 128 -19.52 -21.06 3.27
CA ARG A 128 -19.80 -22.27 2.46
C ARG A 128 -18.50 -22.84 1.88
N MET A 129 -17.67 -22.00 1.28
CA MET A 129 -16.38 -22.44 0.71
C MET A 129 -15.46 -23.02 1.79
N TRP A 130 -15.45 -22.44 3.00
CA TRP A 130 -14.69 -22.99 4.12
C TRP A 130 -15.25 -24.34 4.60
N ALA A 131 -16.57 -24.56 4.56
CA ALA A 131 -17.18 -25.80 5.04
C ALA A 131 -16.74 -27.04 4.26
N ASP A 132 -16.21 -26.87 3.05
CA ASP A 132 -15.63 -27.97 2.25
C ASP A 132 -14.22 -28.37 2.73
N HIS A 133 -13.66 -27.65 3.72
CA HIS A 133 -12.33 -27.87 4.25
C HIS A 133 -12.36 -28.37 5.71
N ARG A 134 -11.19 -28.78 6.22
CA ARG A 134 -11.04 -29.12 7.66
C ARG A 134 -11.19 -27.85 8.51
N PRO A 135 -11.63 -27.97 9.78
CA PRO A 135 -11.81 -26.82 10.67
C PRO A 135 -10.57 -25.94 10.87
N ASP A 136 -9.36 -26.52 10.76
CA ASP A 136 -8.06 -25.89 10.90
C ASP A 136 -7.39 -25.53 9.56
N HIS A 137 -8.22 -25.33 8.51
CA HIS A 137 -7.71 -25.05 7.15
C HIS A 137 -6.97 -23.71 7.05
N TYR A 138 -7.49 -22.65 7.66
CA TYR A 138 -6.82 -21.34 7.73
C TYR A 138 -6.26 -21.12 9.12
N ASP A 139 -5.04 -20.57 9.18
CA ASP A 139 -4.40 -20.20 10.43
C ASP A 139 -4.81 -18.78 10.89
N LEU A 140 -5.16 -17.89 9.94
CA LEU A 140 -5.62 -16.54 10.22
C LEU A 140 -6.44 -15.95 9.05
N VAL A 141 -7.14 -14.84 9.33
CA VAL A 141 -7.80 -13.98 8.35
C VAL A 141 -7.05 -12.67 8.24
N HIS A 142 -6.73 -12.23 7.01
CA HIS A 142 -6.23 -10.87 6.73
C HIS A 142 -7.24 -10.12 5.86
N SER A 143 -7.87 -9.09 6.39
CA SER A 143 -8.88 -8.31 5.68
C SER A 143 -8.35 -6.95 5.24
N HIS A 144 -8.74 -6.53 4.04
CA HIS A 144 -8.32 -5.28 3.43
C HIS A 144 -9.53 -4.37 3.19
N TYR A 145 -9.48 -3.15 3.72
CA TYR A 145 -10.57 -2.19 3.70
C TYR A 145 -11.76 -2.57 4.60
N TRP A 146 -12.47 -1.58 5.12
CA TRP A 146 -13.49 -1.76 6.17
C TRP A 146 -14.59 -2.78 5.84
N LEU A 147 -15.06 -2.84 4.57
CA LEU A 147 -16.07 -3.83 4.15
C LEU A 147 -15.58 -5.27 4.37
N SER A 148 -14.33 -5.52 4.00
CA SER A 148 -13.68 -6.82 4.24
C SER A 148 -13.44 -7.07 5.72
N GLY A 149 -13.21 -6.02 6.51
CA GLY A 149 -13.06 -6.09 7.95
C GLY A 149 -14.30 -6.66 8.65
N HIS A 150 -15.49 -6.26 8.23
CA HIS A 150 -16.75 -6.81 8.75
C HIS A 150 -16.89 -8.31 8.48
N VAL A 151 -16.59 -8.75 7.27
CA VAL A 151 -16.57 -10.17 6.89
C VAL A 151 -15.49 -10.90 7.69
N GLY A 152 -14.29 -10.32 7.77
CA GLY A 152 -13.14 -10.86 8.49
C GLY A 152 -13.45 -11.12 9.97
N ARG A 153 -14.14 -10.19 10.63
CA ARG A 153 -14.58 -10.35 12.03
C ARG A 153 -15.45 -11.59 12.22
N LEU A 154 -16.42 -11.79 11.33
CA LEU A 154 -17.32 -12.94 11.40
C LEU A 154 -16.59 -14.27 11.08
N ALA A 155 -15.72 -14.25 10.05
CA ALA A 155 -14.93 -15.42 9.66
C ALA A 155 -13.93 -15.81 10.76
N SER A 156 -13.16 -14.86 11.28
CA SER A 156 -12.22 -15.05 12.38
C SER A 156 -12.88 -15.64 13.62
N HIS A 157 -14.04 -15.10 14.01
CA HIS A 157 -14.81 -15.60 15.16
C HIS A 157 -15.29 -17.04 14.91
N ARG A 158 -15.86 -17.33 13.74
CA ARG A 158 -16.41 -18.65 13.39
C ARG A 158 -15.34 -19.72 13.28
N TRP A 159 -14.20 -19.40 12.70
CA TRP A 159 -13.08 -20.34 12.51
C TRP A 159 -12.17 -20.45 13.72
N GLY A 160 -12.31 -19.58 14.70
CA GLY A 160 -11.46 -19.57 15.88
C GLY A 160 -10.01 -19.09 15.60
N VAL A 161 -9.78 -18.31 14.53
CA VAL A 161 -8.47 -17.82 14.09
C VAL A 161 -8.32 -16.30 14.25
N PRO A 162 -7.11 -15.72 14.37
CA PRO A 162 -6.95 -14.28 14.54
C PRO A 162 -7.36 -13.49 13.28
N LEU A 163 -7.77 -12.24 13.50
CA LEU A 163 -8.03 -11.23 12.48
C LEU A 163 -6.89 -10.23 12.44
N VAL A 164 -6.20 -10.16 11.30
CA VAL A 164 -5.32 -9.05 10.93
C VAL A 164 -6.06 -8.14 9.96
N HIS A 165 -5.92 -6.83 10.11
CA HIS A 165 -6.61 -5.88 9.24
C HIS A 165 -5.70 -4.76 8.75
N THR A 166 -5.83 -4.40 7.46
CA THR A 166 -5.20 -3.22 6.85
C THR A 166 -6.28 -2.28 6.33
N MET A 167 -6.29 -1.04 6.80
CA MET A 167 -7.35 -0.07 6.47
C MET A 167 -7.29 0.40 5.01
N HIS A 168 -6.10 0.64 4.47
CA HIS A 168 -5.79 1.28 3.19
C HIS A 168 -6.25 2.73 3.06
N THR A 169 -7.42 3.06 3.58
CA THR A 169 -7.95 4.43 3.70
C THR A 169 -8.88 4.49 4.90
N MET A 170 -8.93 5.65 5.54
CA MET A 170 -9.76 5.88 6.73
C MET A 170 -10.70 7.06 6.52
N ALA A 171 -11.99 6.87 6.83
CA ALA A 171 -13.03 7.88 6.62
C ALA A 171 -12.77 9.16 7.41
N LYS A 172 -12.39 9.05 8.70
CA LYS A 172 -12.11 10.23 9.54
C LYS A 172 -10.96 11.05 8.99
N VAL A 173 -9.90 10.39 8.47
CA VAL A 173 -8.74 11.06 7.84
C VAL A 173 -9.14 11.74 6.53
N LYS A 174 -9.90 11.07 5.68
CA LYS A 174 -10.42 11.67 4.44
C LYS A 174 -11.32 12.87 4.71
N ASN A 175 -12.23 12.75 5.67
CA ASN A 175 -13.15 13.82 6.04
C ASN A 175 -12.45 15.04 6.63
N ALA A 176 -11.26 14.87 7.23
CA ALA A 176 -10.42 15.96 7.69
C ALA A 176 -9.61 16.65 6.58
N SER A 177 -9.54 16.08 5.38
CA SER A 177 -8.70 16.54 4.26
C SER A 177 -9.46 16.47 2.93
N LEU A 178 -10.72 16.94 2.93
CA LEU A 178 -11.55 16.97 1.72
C LEU A 178 -10.96 17.92 0.68
N ALA A 179 -10.97 17.51 -0.58
CA ALA A 179 -10.72 18.37 -1.72
C ALA A 179 -11.95 19.23 -2.02
N ASP A 180 -11.75 20.35 -2.73
CA ASP A 180 -12.87 21.16 -3.22
C ASP A 180 -13.80 20.32 -4.09
N GLY A 181 -15.09 20.31 -3.76
CA GLY A 181 -16.11 19.51 -4.44
C GLY A 181 -16.16 18.03 -4.07
N ASP A 182 -15.35 17.59 -3.10
CA ASP A 182 -15.41 16.21 -2.58
C ASP A 182 -16.53 16.05 -1.55
N THR A 183 -17.10 14.87 -1.44
CA THR A 183 -18.17 14.54 -0.50
C THR A 183 -17.62 13.79 0.70
N PRO A 184 -18.02 14.15 1.95
CA PRO A 184 -17.60 13.42 3.12
C PRO A 184 -18.01 11.95 3.08
N GLU A 185 -17.14 11.09 3.59
CA GLU A 185 -17.46 9.69 3.79
C GLU A 185 -18.60 9.53 4.82
N PRO A 186 -19.56 8.63 4.60
CA PRO A 186 -20.76 8.54 5.41
C PRO A 186 -20.47 8.06 6.84
N ALA A 187 -21.32 8.48 7.81
CA ALA A 187 -21.21 8.08 9.21
C ALA A 187 -21.24 6.55 9.40
N SER A 188 -21.98 5.83 8.56
CA SER A 188 -22.02 4.35 8.57
C SER A 188 -20.64 3.73 8.31
N ARG A 189 -19.83 4.34 7.41
CA ARG A 189 -18.47 3.91 7.17
C ARG A 189 -17.58 4.20 8.40
N VAL A 190 -17.69 5.39 9.00
CA VAL A 190 -16.94 5.74 10.20
C VAL A 190 -17.22 4.74 11.34
N SER A 191 -18.50 4.43 11.58
CA SER A 191 -18.91 3.45 12.59
C SER A 191 -18.40 2.04 12.25
N GLY A 192 -18.46 1.67 10.97
CA GLY A 192 -17.97 0.38 10.49
C GLY A 192 -16.46 0.23 10.68
N GLU A 193 -15.68 1.25 10.35
CA GLU A 193 -14.23 1.26 10.56
C GLU A 193 -13.88 1.14 12.05
N THR A 194 -14.60 1.87 12.93
CA THR A 194 -14.41 1.78 14.38
C THR A 194 -14.62 0.34 14.88
N GLN A 195 -15.71 -0.32 14.46
CA GLN A 195 -15.98 -1.71 14.85
C GLN A 195 -14.90 -2.69 14.38
N VAL A 196 -14.33 -2.47 13.19
CA VAL A 196 -13.24 -3.30 12.68
C VAL A 196 -11.97 -3.11 13.49
N VAL A 197 -11.62 -1.85 13.82
CA VAL A 197 -10.45 -1.53 14.66
C VAL A 197 -10.57 -2.18 16.03
N GLU A 198 -11.73 -2.09 16.68
CA GLU A 198 -12.00 -2.70 17.99
C GLU A 198 -11.85 -4.23 17.97
N SER A 199 -12.25 -4.87 16.86
CA SER A 199 -12.31 -6.34 16.76
C SER A 199 -11.06 -7.00 16.20
N ALA A 200 -10.17 -6.28 15.52
CA ALA A 200 -8.96 -6.83 14.95
C ALA A 200 -7.94 -7.23 16.05
N ASP A 201 -7.36 -8.43 15.94
CA ASP A 201 -6.28 -8.86 16.82
C ASP A 201 -4.98 -8.09 16.51
N ARG A 202 -4.77 -7.70 15.24
CA ARG A 202 -3.68 -6.84 14.78
C ARG A 202 -4.16 -5.90 13.67
N LEU A 203 -3.60 -4.70 13.67
CA LEU A 203 -3.78 -3.68 12.64
C LEU A 203 -2.44 -3.43 11.97
N ILE A 204 -2.42 -3.45 10.64
CA ILE A 204 -1.24 -3.07 9.86
C ILE A 204 -1.47 -1.66 9.31
N ALA A 205 -0.63 -0.72 9.74
CA ALA A 205 -0.53 0.63 9.22
C ALA A 205 0.61 0.71 8.20
N ASN A 206 0.39 1.41 7.09
CA ASN A 206 1.40 1.56 6.04
C ASN A 206 2.54 2.52 6.43
N THR A 207 2.29 3.40 7.40
CA THR A 207 3.25 4.38 7.91
C THR A 207 3.04 4.65 9.40
N ALA A 208 4.05 5.23 10.05
CA ALA A 208 3.90 5.69 11.43
C ALA A 208 2.77 6.72 11.57
N LYS A 209 2.59 7.61 10.57
CA LYS A 209 1.48 8.56 10.56
C LYS A 209 0.12 7.85 10.52
N GLU A 210 -0.05 6.82 9.69
CA GLU A 210 -1.28 6.02 9.66
C GLU A 210 -1.51 5.29 10.98
N ALA A 211 -0.45 4.82 11.64
CA ALA A 211 -0.53 4.26 12.99
C ALA A 211 -1.02 5.30 14.00
N ASP A 212 -0.46 6.50 14.01
CA ASP A 212 -0.90 7.61 14.86
C ASP A 212 -2.37 7.98 14.59
N GLU A 213 -2.80 7.98 13.34
CA GLU A 213 -4.19 8.22 12.94
C GLU A 213 -5.15 7.14 13.45
N LEU A 214 -4.73 5.86 13.46
CA LEU A 214 -5.49 4.77 14.09
C LEU A 214 -5.63 4.96 15.60
N LEU A 215 -4.54 5.35 16.28
CA LEU A 215 -4.55 5.60 17.73
C LEU A 215 -5.45 6.79 18.08
N HIS A 216 -5.31 7.92 17.38
CA HIS A 216 -5.98 9.17 17.78
C HIS A 216 -7.41 9.28 17.26
N HIS A 217 -7.73 8.72 16.08
CA HIS A 217 -9.06 8.84 15.51
C HIS A 217 -9.96 7.64 15.81
N TYR A 218 -9.40 6.46 16.01
CA TYR A 218 -10.16 5.22 16.18
C TYR A 218 -9.92 4.53 17.52
N ASP A 219 -9.17 5.16 18.43
CA ASP A 219 -8.84 4.63 19.77
C ASP A 219 -8.23 3.21 19.71
N ALA A 220 -7.41 2.95 18.67
CA ALA A 220 -6.75 1.66 18.51
C ALA A 220 -5.78 1.39 19.68
N ASP A 221 -5.74 0.13 20.15
CA ASP A 221 -4.76 -0.29 21.15
C ASP A 221 -3.35 -0.27 20.51
N PRO A 222 -2.38 0.53 21.06
CA PRO A 222 -1.02 0.61 20.52
C PRO A 222 -0.32 -0.74 20.38
N HIS A 223 -0.63 -1.71 21.26
CA HIS A 223 -0.05 -3.05 21.22
C HIS A 223 -0.56 -3.90 20.05
N ARG A 224 -1.64 -3.48 19.39
CA ARG A 224 -2.22 -4.15 18.24
C ARG A 224 -1.81 -3.53 16.90
N VAL A 225 -1.22 -2.34 16.90
CA VAL A 225 -0.84 -1.62 15.67
C VAL A 225 0.62 -1.93 15.34
N ALA A 226 0.85 -2.40 14.12
CA ALA A 226 2.18 -2.61 13.56
C ALA A 226 2.37 -1.76 12.30
N VAL A 227 3.54 -1.14 12.14
CA VAL A 227 3.87 -0.40 10.94
C VAL A 227 4.61 -1.31 9.96
N VAL A 228 4.01 -1.54 8.80
CA VAL A 228 4.61 -2.31 7.70
C VAL A 228 4.50 -1.51 6.42
N HIS A 229 5.62 -0.98 5.94
CA HIS A 229 5.62 -0.23 4.68
C HIS A 229 5.31 -1.14 3.50
N PRO A 230 4.43 -0.71 2.57
CA PRO A 230 4.26 -1.37 1.29
C PRO A 230 5.56 -1.39 0.49
N GLY A 231 5.62 -2.26 -0.49
CA GLY A 231 6.79 -2.38 -1.35
C GLY A 231 6.56 -1.88 -2.77
N VAL A 232 7.63 -1.97 -3.56
CA VAL A 232 7.63 -1.84 -5.01
C VAL A 232 8.22 -3.11 -5.64
N ASN A 233 7.73 -3.50 -6.79
CA ASN A 233 8.28 -4.63 -7.53
C ASN A 233 9.53 -4.17 -8.30
N LEU A 234 10.70 -4.34 -7.69
CA LEU A 234 11.98 -3.91 -8.22
C LEU A 234 12.47 -4.71 -9.43
N ASP A 235 11.86 -5.87 -9.72
CA ASP A 235 12.12 -6.63 -10.93
C ASP A 235 11.46 -5.97 -12.14
N ARG A 236 10.28 -5.38 -11.93
CA ARG A 236 9.50 -4.66 -12.94
C ARG A 236 9.89 -3.18 -13.01
N PHE A 237 9.78 -2.46 -11.89
CA PHE A 237 10.07 -1.04 -11.79
C PHE A 237 11.56 -0.85 -11.51
N ARG A 238 12.32 -0.55 -12.55
CA ARG A 238 13.77 -0.33 -12.50
C ARG A 238 14.18 0.54 -13.69
N PRO A 239 15.36 1.17 -13.65
CA PRO A 239 15.94 1.81 -14.82
C PRO A 239 16.05 0.81 -15.99
N ASP A 240 16.08 1.30 -17.21
CA ASP A 240 16.13 0.43 -18.39
C ASP A 240 17.42 -0.42 -18.39
N ALA A 241 17.25 -1.75 -18.48
CA ALA A 241 18.37 -2.68 -18.42
C ALA A 241 19.30 -2.57 -19.65
N CYS A 242 18.75 -2.16 -20.81
CA CYS A 242 19.52 -1.99 -22.04
C CYS A 242 20.51 -0.81 -21.96
N THR A 243 20.36 0.04 -20.93
CA THR A 243 21.17 1.24 -20.73
C THR A 243 21.83 1.28 -19.35
N ALA A 244 21.92 0.12 -18.67
CA ALA A 244 22.43 0.03 -17.30
C ALA A 244 23.83 0.66 -17.13
N ASP A 245 24.70 0.52 -18.12
CA ASP A 245 26.05 1.12 -18.14
C ASP A 245 26.03 2.60 -18.59
N SER A 246 24.93 3.07 -19.20
CA SER A 246 24.81 4.43 -19.76
C SER A 246 24.02 5.40 -18.85
N GLY A 247 23.57 4.93 -17.69
CA GLY A 247 22.87 5.72 -16.68
C GLY A 247 21.39 5.94 -16.95
N VAL A 248 20.71 6.60 -15.98
CA VAL A 248 19.25 6.85 -15.99
C VAL A 248 18.82 7.67 -17.22
N GLU A 249 19.64 8.59 -17.69
CA GLU A 249 19.32 9.49 -18.80
C GLU A 249 19.17 8.73 -20.14
N ALA A 250 20.06 7.78 -20.43
CA ALA A 250 19.94 6.97 -21.64
C ALA A 250 18.66 6.12 -21.63
N GLY A 251 18.28 5.58 -20.46
CA GLY A 251 17.02 4.88 -20.28
C GLY A 251 15.79 5.77 -20.51
N ARG A 252 15.85 7.02 -20.06
CA ARG A 252 14.82 8.04 -20.30
C ARG A 252 14.65 8.32 -21.78
N MET A 253 15.74 8.54 -22.50
CA MET A 253 15.70 8.77 -23.96
C MET A 253 15.11 7.59 -24.72
N ALA A 254 15.50 6.37 -24.37
CA ALA A 254 14.94 5.16 -24.96
C ALA A 254 13.43 5.01 -24.71
N ALA A 255 12.98 5.28 -23.48
CA ALA A 255 11.55 5.23 -23.13
C ALA A 255 10.75 6.32 -23.87
N ARG A 256 11.29 7.54 -24.01
CA ARG A 256 10.69 8.61 -24.81
C ARG A 256 10.51 8.21 -26.26
N ALA A 257 11.53 7.62 -26.85
CA ALA A 257 11.45 7.12 -28.24
C ALA A 257 10.36 6.05 -28.39
N ARG A 258 10.22 5.11 -27.44
CA ARG A 258 9.15 4.09 -27.47
C ARG A 258 7.74 4.70 -27.36
N LEU A 259 7.60 5.78 -26.61
CA LEU A 259 6.30 6.47 -26.43
C LEU A 259 6.06 7.59 -27.46
N GLY A 260 6.98 7.83 -28.38
CA GLY A 260 6.88 8.91 -29.38
C GLY A 260 6.95 10.32 -28.75
N LEU A 261 7.62 10.47 -27.60
CA LEU A 261 7.77 11.73 -26.87
C LEU A 261 9.06 12.44 -27.28
N PRO A 262 9.09 13.81 -27.30
CA PRO A 262 10.30 14.56 -27.60
C PRO A 262 11.43 14.27 -26.62
N GLY A 263 12.64 14.12 -27.13
CA GLY A 263 13.82 13.76 -26.32
C GLY A 263 14.23 14.83 -25.30
N ASP A 264 14.07 16.10 -25.63
CA ASP A 264 14.51 17.24 -24.82
C ASP A 264 13.37 17.94 -24.05
N ALA A 265 12.15 17.40 -24.10
CA ALA A 265 10.99 17.99 -23.43
C ALA A 265 11.05 17.84 -21.90
N LEU A 266 10.54 18.85 -21.19
CA LEU A 266 10.12 18.70 -19.79
C LEU A 266 8.83 17.88 -19.75
N ILE A 267 8.83 16.75 -19.06
CA ILE A 267 7.69 15.84 -19.00
C ILE A 267 7.25 15.66 -17.55
N PRO A 268 6.41 16.56 -17.00
CA PRO A 268 5.73 16.37 -15.73
C PRO A 268 4.59 15.37 -15.92
N LEU A 269 4.75 14.18 -15.36
CA LEU A 269 3.83 13.06 -15.49
C LEU A 269 2.85 13.02 -14.30
N PHE A 270 1.57 12.81 -14.59
CA PHE A 270 0.59 12.39 -13.59
C PHE A 270 0.19 10.92 -13.85
N VAL A 271 0.20 10.10 -12.80
CA VAL A 271 -0.28 8.71 -12.85
C VAL A 271 -1.26 8.47 -11.72
N GLY A 272 -2.45 8.00 -12.05
CA GLY A 272 -3.43 7.63 -11.03
C GLY A 272 -4.87 7.75 -11.49
N ARG A 273 -5.77 7.35 -10.62
CA ARG A 273 -7.20 7.55 -10.86
C ARG A 273 -7.50 9.05 -10.92
N ILE A 274 -8.25 9.46 -11.95
CA ILE A 274 -8.69 10.85 -12.08
C ILE A 274 -9.86 11.06 -11.10
N GLN A 275 -9.58 11.72 -9.99
CA GLN A 275 -10.55 12.03 -8.92
C GLN A 275 -10.06 13.24 -8.12
N PRO A 276 -10.96 14.04 -7.50
CA PRO A 276 -10.59 15.26 -6.77
C PRO A 276 -9.50 15.03 -5.73
N LEU A 277 -9.57 13.94 -4.98
CA LEU A 277 -8.58 13.58 -3.94
C LEU A 277 -7.14 13.43 -4.46
N LYS A 278 -6.94 13.11 -5.75
CA LYS A 278 -5.63 13.01 -6.39
C LYS A 278 -5.15 14.32 -7.00
N ALA A 279 -6.04 15.31 -7.09
CA ALA A 279 -5.79 16.68 -7.50
C ALA A 279 -5.02 16.85 -8.82
N PRO A 280 -5.35 16.14 -9.91
CA PRO A 280 -4.70 16.37 -11.20
C PRO A 280 -4.89 17.79 -11.73
N ASP A 281 -5.94 18.48 -11.31
CA ASP A 281 -6.23 19.88 -11.62
C ASP A 281 -5.15 20.83 -11.10
N VAL A 282 -4.55 20.55 -9.94
CA VAL A 282 -3.42 21.32 -9.39
C VAL A 282 -2.21 21.27 -10.33
N LEU A 283 -1.91 20.11 -10.93
CA LEU A 283 -0.86 20.01 -11.94
C LEU A 283 -1.17 20.86 -13.16
N LEU A 284 -2.39 20.79 -13.69
CA LEU A 284 -2.77 21.58 -14.88
C LEU A 284 -2.68 23.09 -14.59
N ARG A 285 -3.14 23.54 -13.44
CA ARG A 285 -3.02 24.94 -13.01
C ARG A 285 -1.57 25.37 -12.81
N ALA A 286 -0.73 24.46 -12.27
CA ALA A 286 0.70 24.72 -12.12
C ALA A 286 1.39 24.87 -13.47
N VAL A 287 1.06 24.02 -14.45
CA VAL A 287 1.59 24.10 -15.81
C VAL A 287 1.14 25.39 -16.51
N ALA A 288 -0.14 25.77 -16.40
CA ALA A 288 -0.63 27.01 -16.96
C ALA A 288 0.15 28.21 -16.37
N ARG A 289 0.32 28.23 -15.05
CA ARG A 289 1.10 29.27 -14.36
C ARG A 289 2.55 29.30 -14.82
N LEU A 290 3.20 28.14 -14.95
CA LEU A 290 4.56 28.02 -15.45
C LEU A 290 4.70 28.61 -16.86
N LEU A 291 3.73 28.33 -17.75
CA LEU A 291 3.73 28.82 -19.14
C LEU A 291 3.41 30.32 -19.25
N GLU A 292 2.62 30.88 -18.33
CA GLU A 292 2.46 32.33 -18.19
C GLU A 292 3.77 33.02 -17.84
N GLU A 293 4.53 32.47 -16.89
CA GLU A 293 5.80 33.02 -16.44
C GLU A 293 6.96 32.75 -17.43
N ARG A 294 6.88 31.62 -18.17
CA ARG A 294 7.93 31.15 -19.08
C ARG A 294 7.34 30.64 -20.41
N PRO A 295 6.84 31.54 -21.27
CA PRO A 295 6.19 31.15 -22.53
C PRO A 295 7.06 30.29 -23.46
N GLY A 296 8.38 30.48 -23.43
CA GLY A 296 9.34 29.70 -24.23
C GLY A 296 9.43 28.20 -23.87
N LEU A 297 8.84 27.77 -22.75
CA LEU A 297 8.77 26.35 -22.42
C LEU A 297 7.66 25.61 -23.17
N ARG A 298 6.69 26.32 -23.78
CA ARG A 298 5.51 25.73 -24.42
C ARG A 298 5.91 24.72 -25.51
N GLU A 299 6.92 25.00 -26.30
CA GLU A 299 7.39 24.11 -27.36
C GLU A 299 8.18 22.88 -26.83
N ARG A 300 8.54 22.91 -25.55
CA ARG A 300 9.42 21.93 -24.91
C ARG A 300 8.81 21.32 -23.66
N ILE A 301 7.48 21.34 -23.50
CA ILE A 301 6.77 20.70 -22.38
C ILE A 301 5.69 19.79 -22.92
N VAL A 302 5.59 18.60 -22.36
CA VAL A 302 4.50 17.64 -22.61
C VAL A 302 4.03 17.11 -21.25
N VAL A 303 2.73 17.16 -21.02
CA VAL A 303 2.11 16.81 -19.72
C VAL A 303 1.22 15.59 -19.88
N PRO A 304 1.76 14.36 -19.75
CA PRO A 304 0.95 13.16 -19.80
C PRO A 304 0.15 13.01 -18.50
N VAL A 305 -1.14 12.73 -18.65
CA VAL A 305 -2.06 12.34 -17.57
C VAL A 305 -2.50 10.91 -17.87
N VAL A 306 -1.92 9.95 -17.13
CA VAL A 306 -2.16 8.52 -17.36
C VAL A 306 -3.10 7.98 -16.28
N GLY A 307 -4.31 7.58 -16.68
CA GLY A 307 -5.30 7.04 -15.76
C GLY A 307 -6.73 7.18 -16.26
N GLY A 308 -7.65 6.59 -15.52
CA GLY A 308 -9.07 6.63 -15.84
C GLY A 308 -9.91 7.37 -14.79
N PRO A 309 -11.09 7.84 -15.18
CA PRO A 309 -12.06 8.37 -14.23
C PRO A 309 -12.47 7.30 -13.22
N SER A 310 -12.59 7.65 -11.97
CA SER A 310 -12.93 6.73 -10.89
C SER A 310 -13.59 7.44 -9.72
N GLY A 311 -14.52 6.73 -9.07
CA GLY A 311 -15.17 7.17 -7.85
C GLY A 311 -16.48 7.90 -8.04
N SER A 312 -17.21 8.04 -6.94
CA SER A 312 -18.54 8.66 -6.85
C SER A 312 -18.54 10.20 -7.01
N GLY A 313 -17.37 10.82 -7.20
CA GLY A 313 -17.24 12.28 -7.30
C GLY A 313 -17.09 12.85 -8.73
N LEU A 314 -17.03 12.01 -9.77
CA LEU A 314 -16.91 12.48 -11.15
C LEU A 314 -18.27 12.53 -11.83
N THR A 315 -18.99 13.61 -11.60
CA THR A 315 -20.20 13.94 -12.37
C THR A 315 -19.88 14.28 -13.83
N GLU A 316 -18.64 14.68 -14.12
CA GLU A 316 -18.18 15.04 -15.46
C GLU A 316 -16.84 14.36 -15.80
N PRO A 317 -16.82 13.22 -16.54
CA PRO A 317 -15.57 12.55 -16.94
C PRO A 317 -14.59 13.45 -17.72
N GLU A 318 -15.10 14.48 -18.42
CA GLU A 318 -14.34 15.42 -19.23
C GLU A 318 -13.93 16.71 -18.49
N ALA A 319 -14.22 16.83 -17.19
CA ALA A 319 -13.95 18.07 -16.44
C ALA A 319 -12.48 18.48 -16.52
N LEU A 320 -11.55 17.53 -16.53
CA LEU A 320 -10.13 17.82 -16.60
C LEU A 320 -9.69 18.30 -17.98
N GLN A 321 -10.28 17.77 -19.05
CA GLN A 321 -10.07 18.24 -20.43
C GLN A 321 -10.63 19.64 -20.62
N LYS A 322 -11.83 19.89 -20.09
CA LYS A 322 -12.43 21.24 -20.10
C LYS A 322 -11.55 22.24 -19.34
N LEU A 323 -11.00 21.82 -18.20
CA LEU A 323 -10.06 22.65 -17.43
C LEU A 323 -8.81 22.99 -18.26
N ALA A 324 -8.19 22.01 -18.91
CA ALA A 324 -7.04 22.25 -19.78
C ALA A 324 -7.34 23.26 -20.90
N ALA A 325 -8.54 23.16 -21.50
CA ALA A 325 -9.01 24.12 -22.51
C ALA A 325 -9.21 25.52 -21.93
N CYS A 326 -9.87 25.65 -20.78
CA CYS A 326 -10.08 26.94 -20.11
C CYS A 326 -8.74 27.59 -19.69
N LEU A 327 -7.74 26.80 -19.34
CA LEU A 327 -6.40 27.28 -19.00
C LEU A 327 -5.52 27.56 -20.25
N GLY A 328 -6.00 27.27 -21.45
CA GLY A 328 -5.26 27.49 -22.68
C GLY A 328 -4.01 26.60 -22.84
N ILE A 329 -4.03 25.38 -22.30
CA ILE A 329 -2.89 24.43 -22.29
C ILE A 329 -3.22 23.08 -22.95
N SER A 330 -4.32 22.96 -23.69
CA SER A 330 -4.73 21.71 -24.34
C SER A 330 -3.70 21.17 -25.33
N ASP A 331 -2.87 22.01 -25.88
CA ASP A 331 -1.82 21.67 -26.84
C ASP A 331 -0.63 20.95 -26.21
N VAL A 332 -0.42 21.12 -24.89
CA VAL A 332 0.69 20.48 -24.17
C VAL A 332 0.25 19.33 -23.27
N VAL A 333 -1.07 19.15 -23.02
CA VAL A 333 -1.60 18.09 -22.14
C VAL A 333 -2.07 16.91 -22.98
N GLN A 334 -1.64 15.71 -22.58
CA GLN A 334 -2.04 14.46 -23.22
C GLN A 334 -2.75 13.53 -22.21
N PHE A 335 -3.99 13.18 -22.50
CA PHE A 335 -4.76 12.24 -21.66
C PHE A 335 -4.64 10.82 -22.19
N HIS A 336 -4.18 9.92 -21.36
CA HIS A 336 -4.01 8.50 -21.68
C HIS A 336 -4.87 7.62 -20.77
N PRO A 337 -5.52 6.59 -21.31
CA PRO A 337 -6.27 5.63 -20.51
C PRO A 337 -5.34 4.89 -19.53
N PRO A 338 -5.88 4.17 -18.54
CA PRO A 338 -5.10 3.28 -17.69
C PRO A 338 -4.32 2.28 -18.53
N VAL A 339 -3.04 2.13 -18.23
CA VAL A 339 -2.14 1.19 -18.92
C VAL A 339 -1.76 0.04 -17.98
N THR A 340 -1.28 -1.07 -18.54
CA THR A 340 -0.73 -2.18 -17.75
C THR A 340 0.52 -1.73 -16.99
N GLN A 341 0.83 -2.40 -15.88
CA GLN A 341 2.01 -2.07 -15.07
C GLN A 341 3.32 -2.17 -15.89
N ASP A 342 3.39 -3.04 -16.90
CA ASP A 342 4.57 -3.16 -17.77
C ASP A 342 4.73 -1.93 -18.67
N HIS A 343 3.66 -1.45 -19.31
CA HIS A 343 3.68 -0.19 -20.07
C HIS A 343 3.89 1.03 -19.18
N LEU A 344 3.42 0.99 -17.92
CA LEU A 344 3.60 2.08 -16.96
C LEU A 344 5.08 2.33 -16.64
N THR A 345 5.93 1.30 -16.73
CA THR A 345 7.38 1.46 -16.55
C THR A 345 7.99 2.42 -17.57
N ASP A 346 7.52 2.41 -18.81
CA ASP A 346 8.02 3.32 -19.85
C ASP A 346 7.56 4.76 -19.59
N TRP A 347 6.31 4.97 -19.12
CA TRP A 347 5.85 6.29 -18.72
C TRP A 347 6.69 6.86 -17.56
N TYR A 348 6.98 6.05 -16.53
CA TYR A 348 7.85 6.47 -15.45
C TYR A 348 9.25 6.80 -15.94
N ARG A 349 9.88 5.95 -16.77
CA ARG A 349 11.22 6.18 -17.29
C ARG A 349 11.31 7.42 -18.18
N ALA A 350 10.27 7.67 -19.00
CA ALA A 350 10.21 8.81 -19.93
C ALA A 350 10.06 10.15 -19.23
N ALA A 351 9.43 10.16 -18.05
CA ALA A 351 9.11 11.40 -17.32
C ALA A 351 10.37 12.12 -16.82
N SER A 352 10.35 13.44 -16.86
CA SER A 352 11.33 14.29 -16.16
C SER A 352 11.10 14.28 -14.67
N VAL A 353 9.81 14.23 -14.27
CA VAL A 353 9.36 14.24 -12.88
C VAL A 353 7.94 13.71 -12.80
N LEU A 354 7.62 12.92 -11.77
CA LEU A 354 6.25 12.57 -11.42
C LEU A 354 5.67 13.65 -10.51
N VAL A 355 4.42 14.05 -10.75
CA VAL A 355 3.72 15.05 -9.91
C VAL A 355 2.53 14.42 -9.21
N MET A 356 2.53 14.46 -7.87
CA MET A 356 1.51 13.88 -6.99
C MET A 356 0.95 14.93 -6.03
N PRO A 357 0.03 15.79 -6.44
CA PRO A 357 -0.52 16.86 -5.61
C PRO A 357 -1.71 16.40 -4.74
N SER A 358 -1.78 15.11 -4.40
CA SER A 358 -2.89 14.48 -3.69
C SER A 358 -3.22 15.17 -2.37
N TYR A 359 -4.51 15.32 -2.04
CA TYR A 359 -4.97 15.80 -0.72
C TYR A 359 -4.80 14.73 0.37
N SER A 360 -4.89 13.46 0.00
CA SER A 360 -4.67 12.34 0.91
C SER A 360 -4.02 11.16 0.19
N GLU A 361 -3.04 10.55 0.84
CA GLU A 361 -2.31 9.39 0.34
C GLU A 361 -1.85 8.52 1.51
N SER A 362 -2.23 7.24 1.53
CA SER A 362 -1.85 6.33 2.63
C SER A 362 -0.35 6.04 2.63
N PHE A 363 0.25 5.86 1.43
CA PHE A 363 1.68 5.62 1.27
C PHE A 363 2.26 6.31 0.05
N GLY A 364 1.70 6.07 -1.15
CA GLY A 364 2.20 6.60 -2.41
C GLY A 364 2.99 5.58 -3.22
N LEU A 365 2.39 4.41 -3.52
CA LEU A 365 3.03 3.37 -4.36
C LEU A 365 3.53 3.94 -5.69
N VAL A 366 2.73 4.79 -6.34
CA VAL A 366 3.09 5.45 -7.61
C VAL A 366 4.39 6.26 -7.48
N ALA A 367 4.60 6.93 -6.33
CA ALA A 367 5.85 7.66 -6.07
C ALA A 367 7.06 6.72 -6.01
N VAL A 368 6.92 5.60 -5.31
CA VAL A 368 8.01 4.63 -5.17
C VAL A 368 8.28 3.89 -6.49
N GLU A 369 7.24 3.57 -7.26
CA GLU A 369 7.35 2.97 -8.60
C GLU A 369 8.11 3.90 -9.57
N ALA A 370 7.76 5.18 -9.61
CA ALA A 370 8.46 6.17 -10.43
C ALA A 370 9.93 6.32 -10.01
N GLN A 371 10.20 6.43 -8.72
CA GLN A 371 11.55 6.52 -8.19
C GLN A 371 12.38 5.27 -8.51
N ALA A 372 11.78 4.08 -8.42
CA ALA A 372 12.44 2.83 -8.81
C ALA A 372 12.85 2.82 -10.29
N CYS A 373 12.08 3.50 -11.16
CA CYS A 373 12.40 3.68 -12.57
C CYS A 373 13.40 4.82 -12.86
N GLY A 374 13.86 5.57 -11.85
CA GLY A 374 14.77 6.69 -11.99
C GLY A 374 14.08 8.03 -12.25
N THR A 375 12.84 8.20 -11.79
CA THR A 375 12.09 9.43 -11.94
C THR A 375 11.84 10.07 -10.59
N PRO A 376 12.37 11.28 -10.34
CA PRO A 376 12.11 12.02 -9.11
C PRO A 376 10.65 12.45 -9.00
N VAL A 377 10.21 12.83 -7.80
CA VAL A 377 8.81 13.12 -7.51
C VAL A 377 8.64 14.52 -6.94
N ILE A 378 7.67 15.29 -7.44
CA ILE A 378 7.10 16.46 -6.76
C ILE A 378 5.79 16.01 -6.13
N ALA A 379 5.69 16.04 -4.80
CA ALA A 379 4.51 15.54 -4.11
C ALA A 379 4.02 16.53 -3.04
N ALA A 380 2.71 16.50 -2.77
CA ALA A 380 2.17 17.16 -1.58
C ALA A 380 2.74 16.51 -0.30
N LYS A 381 3.03 17.32 0.72
CA LYS A 381 3.51 16.84 2.02
C LYS A 381 2.36 16.32 2.89
N VAL A 382 1.68 15.25 2.43
CA VAL A 382 0.50 14.68 3.08
C VAL A 382 0.62 13.17 3.27
N GLY A 383 -0.08 12.63 4.26
CA GLY A 383 -0.20 11.20 4.52
C GLY A 383 1.15 10.49 4.58
N GLY A 384 1.30 9.44 3.78
CA GLY A 384 2.52 8.63 3.66
C GLY A 384 3.55 9.17 2.67
N LEU A 385 3.24 10.22 1.89
CA LEU A 385 4.18 10.75 0.90
C LEU A 385 5.53 11.20 1.48
N PRO A 386 5.62 11.75 2.72
CA PRO A 386 6.92 12.06 3.35
C PRO A 386 7.79 10.83 3.67
N VAL A 387 7.20 9.63 3.69
CA VAL A 387 7.94 8.37 3.79
C VAL A 387 8.37 7.88 2.41
N ALA A 388 7.45 7.94 1.44
CA ALA A 388 7.70 7.50 0.07
C ALA A 388 8.68 8.40 -0.69
N VAL A 389 8.76 9.69 -0.35
CA VAL A 389 9.62 10.68 -1.03
C VAL A 389 10.53 11.34 0.00
N ARG A 390 11.84 11.24 -0.20
CA ARG A 390 12.83 11.92 0.63
C ARG A 390 13.07 13.33 0.10
N ASP A 391 12.55 14.32 0.83
CA ASP A 391 12.57 15.73 0.45
C ASP A 391 13.99 16.25 0.17
N GLY A 392 14.16 16.94 -0.96
CA GLY A 392 15.45 17.46 -1.43
C GLY A 392 16.44 16.40 -1.95
N VAL A 393 16.13 15.09 -1.82
CA VAL A 393 17.02 13.98 -2.17
C VAL A 393 16.44 13.14 -3.31
N SER A 394 15.28 12.54 -3.14
CA SER A 394 14.62 11.71 -4.17
C SER A 394 13.42 12.41 -4.82
N GLY A 395 13.11 13.60 -4.36
CA GLY A 395 12.01 14.42 -4.83
C GLY A 395 11.89 15.72 -4.03
N VAL A 396 10.77 16.41 -4.21
CA VAL A 396 10.44 17.67 -3.53
C VAL A 396 9.06 17.52 -2.89
N LEU A 397 8.94 17.84 -1.60
CA LEU A 397 7.69 17.86 -0.88
C LEU A 397 7.13 19.28 -0.77
N ILE A 398 5.94 19.50 -1.31
CA ILE A 398 5.26 20.79 -1.31
C ILE A 398 4.30 20.87 -0.13
N PRO A 399 4.42 21.85 0.78
CA PRO A 399 3.47 22.07 1.85
C PRO A 399 2.20 22.73 1.28
N GLY A 400 1.15 21.94 1.05
CA GLY A 400 -0.12 22.42 0.50
C GLY A 400 -0.30 22.16 -0.99
N HIS A 401 -1.30 22.86 -1.59
CA HIS A 401 -1.80 22.57 -2.93
C HIS A 401 -1.86 23.82 -3.82
N GLN A 402 -1.06 24.85 -3.50
CA GLN A 402 -1.02 26.07 -4.30
C GLN A 402 -0.32 25.80 -5.64
N PRO A 403 -0.98 26.04 -6.79
CA PRO A 403 -0.38 25.76 -8.10
C PRO A 403 0.95 26.47 -8.34
N SER A 404 1.14 27.68 -7.78
CA SER A 404 2.39 28.46 -7.87
C SER A 404 3.59 27.73 -7.27
N ASP A 405 3.41 26.95 -6.20
CA ASP A 405 4.52 26.22 -5.58
C ASP A 405 4.96 25.03 -6.43
N TYR A 406 4.00 24.34 -7.06
CA TYR A 406 4.27 23.31 -8.05
C TYR A 406 4.90 23.88 -9.31
N ALA A 407 4.43 25.03 -9.80
CA ALA A 407 5.01 25.72 -10.96
C ALA A 407 6.49 26.07 -10.71
N ARG A 408 6.80 26.61 -9.53
CA ARG A 408 8.20 26.89 -9.12
C ARG A 408 9.04 25.63 -9.09
N ALA A 409 8.55 24.55 -8.48
CA ALA A 409 9.26 23.28 -8.47
C ALA A 409 9.53 22.73 -9.88
N LEU A 410 8.53 22.80 -10.79
CA LEU A 410 8.69 22.42 -12.20
C LEU A 410 9.70 23.31 -12.93
N SER A 411 9.72 24.62 -12.66
CA SER A 411 10.72 25.54 -13.20
C SER A 411 12.14 25.14 -12.77
N ASP A 412 12.33 24.80 -11.49
CA ASP A 412 13.63 24.36 -10.96
C ASP A 412 14.14 23.08 -11.66
N PHE A 413 13.23 22.14 -12.00
CA PHE A 413 13.57 20.93 -12.78
C PHE A 413 13.98 21.28 -14.21
N ALA A 414 13.37 22.28 -14.83
CA ALA A 414 13.72 22.76 -16.17
C ALA A 414 15.09 23.44 -16.19
N ASP A 415 15.41 24.23 -15.15
CA ASP A 415 16.60 25.08 -15.10
C ASP A 415 17.85 24.36 -14.60
N THR A 416 17.69 23.24 -13.89
CA THR A 416 18.82 22.55 -13.23
C THR A 416 18.89 21.05 -13.61
N PRO A 417 19.20 20.70 -14.88
CA PRO A 417 19.26 19.30 -15.33
C PRO A 417 20.19 18.43 -14.48
N THR A 418 21.36 18.97 -14.10
CA THR A 418 22.33 18.25 -13.26
C THR A 418 21.77 17.89 -11.88
N ARG A 419 20.95 18.76 -11.28
CA ARG A 419 20.25 18.46 -10.03
C ARG A 419 19.18 17.41 -10.25
N ALA A 420 18.41 17.52 -11.33
CA ALA A 420 17.39 16.53 -11.68
C ALA A 420 18.00 15.13 -11.87
N THR A 421 19.15 15.01 -12.57
CA THR A 421 19.86 13.73 -12.74
C THR A 421 20.32 13.14 -11.41
N ARG A 422 20.97 13.94 -10.54
CA ARG A 422 21.37 13.47 -9.21
C ARG A 422 20.19 13.04 -8.35
N MET A 423 19.09 13.75 -8.43
CA MET A 423 17.85 13.39 -7.72
C MET A 423 17.25 12.10 -8.26
N ALA A 424 17.32 11.87 -9.58
CA ALA A 424 16.88 10.65 -10.23
C ALA A 424 17.69 9.42 -9.77
N GLU A 425 19.01 9.53 -9.68
CA GLU A 425 19.88 8.47 -9.15
C GLU A 425 19.59 8.19 -7.67
N ALA A 426 19.44 9.22 -6.85
CA ALA A 426 19.07 9.09 -5.44
C ALA A 426 17.68 8.49 -5.25
N ALA A 427 16.75 8.76 -6.15
CA ALA A 427 15.40 8.18 -6.15
C ALA A 427 15.46 6.66 -6.33
N VAL A 428 16.27 6.13 -7.24
CA VAL A 428 16.49 4.68 -7.41
C VAL A 428 17.01 4.04 -6.12
N VAL A 429 18.00 4.69 -5.49
CA VAL A 429 18.56 4.18 -4.22
C VAL A 429 17.53 4.19 -3.11
N HIS A 430 16.72 5.25 -3.00
CA HIS A 430 15.66 5.36 -2.01
C HIS A 430 14.56 4.30 -2.22
N ALA A 431 14.09 4.11 -3.45
CA ALA A 431 13.05 3.13 -3.77
C ALA A 431 13.45 1.69 -3.43
N ARG A 432 14.75 1.35 -3.50
CA ARG A 432 15.25 0.01 -3.13
C ARG A 432 15.02 -0.35 -1.66
N SER A 433 14.80 0.64 -0.79
CA SER A 433 14.46 0.38 0.62
C SER A 433 13.02 -0.13 0.81
N PHE A 434 12.18 -0.08 -0.23
CA PHE A 434 10.77 -0.49 -0.20
C PHE A 434 10.54 -1.76 -1.03
N GLY A 435 11.15 -2.88 -0.65
CA GLY A 435 10.93 -4.15 -1.35
C GLY A 435 9.74 -4.93 -0.81
N TRP A 436 8.91 -5.53 -1.70
CA TRP A 436 7.81 -6.41 -1.28
C TRP A 436 8.27 -7.61 -0.46
N ASN A 437 9.50 -8.09 -0.64
CA ASN A 437 10.05 -9.18 0.17
C ASN A 437 10.15 -8.77 1.65
N SER A 438 10.61 -7.54 1.92
CA SER A 438 10.68 -7.00 3.29
C SER A 438 9.29 -6.78 3.88
N ALA A 439 8.34 -6.27 3.07
CA ALA A 439 6.95 -6.09 3.48
C ALA A 439 6.30 -7.45 3.84
N ALA A 440 6.50 -8.48 3.03
CA ALA A 440 5.97 -9.82 3.31
C ALA A 440 6.59 -10.45 4.55
N ALA A 441 7.91 -10.31 4.75
CA ALA A 441 8.59 -10.80 5.95
C ALA A 441 8.04 -10.11 7.21
N ALA A 442 7.94 -8.79 7.22
CA ALA A 442 7.37 -8.03 8.34
C ALA A 442 5.88 -8.38 8.58
N THR A 443 5.09 -8.57 7.51
CA THR A 443 3.71 -9.04 7.64
C THR A 443 3.62 -10.43 8.26
N ALA A 444 4.51 -11.36 7.89
CA ALA A 444 4.57 -12.69 8.48
C ALA A 444 4.94 -12.67 9.98
N GLU A 445 5.74 -11.69 10.41
CA GLU A 445 6.00 -11.44 11.83
C GLU A 445 4.73 -10.97 12.56
N VAL A 446 3.96 -10.06 11.97
CA VAL A 446 2.66 -9.62 12.52
C VAL A 446 1.69 -10.80 12.63
N TYR A 447 1.64 -11.68 11.64
CA TYR A 447 0.83 -12.90 11.68
C TYR A 447 1.25 -13.83 12.81
N THR A 448 2.56 -14.05 12.96
CA THR A 448 3.11 -14.86 14.02
C THR A 448 2.76 -14.30 15.40
N ALA A 449 2.85 -12.98 15.58
CA ALA A 449 2.43 -12.31 16.80
C ALA A 449 0.93 -12.46 17.08
N ALA A 450 0.08 -12.33 16.04
CA ALA A 450 -1.36 -12.51 16.18
C ALA A 450 -1.73 -13.94 16.61
N LEU A 451 -1.04 -14.95 16.07
CA LEU A 451 -1.21 -16.35 16.47
C LEU A 451 -0.79 -16.61 17.91
N HIS A 452 0.33 -16.01 18.33
CA HIS A 452 0.86 -16.19 19.68
C HIS A 452 -0.05 -15.58 20.75
N ASP A 453 -0.60 -14.39 20.51
CA ASP A 453 -1.39 -13.65 21.51
C ASP A 453 -2.83 -14.14 21.63
N ARG A 454 -3.31 -14.86 20.62
CA ARG A 454 -4.62 -15.48 20.71
C ARG A 454 -4.56 -16.71 21.62
N ARG A 455 -4.81 -16.50 22.93
CA ARG A 455 -4.98 -17.60 23.89
C ARG A 455 -6.05 -18.55 23.37
N PRO A 456 -5.83 -19.88 23.37
CA PRO A 456 -6.83 -20.84 22.93
C PRO A 456 -8.11 -20.64 23.73
N LEU A 457 -9.26 -20.64 23.05
CA LEU A 457 -10.63 -20.57 23.62
C LEU A 457 -10.99 -21.72 24.59
N LYS A 458 -10.00 -22.49 25.07
CA LYS A 458 -10.16 -23.58 26.04
C LYS A 458 -10.62 -23.10 27.42
N GLY A 459 -11.61 -22.23 27.52
CA GLY A 459 -12.13 -21.78 28.80
C GLY A 459 -13.45 -21.02 28.77
N ARG A 460 -13.98 -20.64 27.59
CA ARG A 460 -15.19 -19.82 27.52
C ARG A 460 -16.51 -20.55 27.21
N LEU A 461 -16.48 -21.88 27.00
CA LEU A 461 -17.70 -22.67 26.75
C LEU A 461 -18.24 -23.42 28.00
N ALA A 462 -17.75 -23.10 29.21
CA ALA A 462 -18.18 -23.81 30.40
C ALA A 462 -19.35 -23.11 31.18
N HIS A 463 -19.90 -21.99 30.70
CA HIS A 463 -20.97 -21.28 31.43
C HIS A 463 -22.08 -20.77 30.51
N VAL A 464 -22.58 -21.57 29.56
CA VAL A 464 -23.89 -21.36 28.99
C VAL A 464 -24.50 -22.76 28.75
N VAL A 465 -25.13 -23.30 29.78
CA VAL A 465 -26.24 -24.26 29.76
C VAL A 465 -27.30 -23.68 30.66
#